data_49d7e1223dd3665507c270e73bd989af
#
_entry.id   49d7e1223dd3665507c270e73bd989af
#
_cell.length_a   1.000
_cell.length_b   1.000
_cell.length_c   1.000
_cell.angle_alpha   90.00
_cell.angle_beta   90.00
_cell.angle_gamma   90.00
#
_symmetry.space_group_name_H-M   'P 1'
#
loop_
_entity.id
_entity.type
_entity.pdbx_description
1 polymer ?
#
loop_
_entity_poly.entity_id
_entity_poly.type
_entity_poly.pdbx_seq_one_letter_code
_entity_poly.pdbx_strand_id
1 'polypeptide(L)'
;WHHVAKEVWQAPNPIADRLCTDNITLDSLLALYQNHKDRVKIGFSCSVRDAALAEYVNYVDKDKLYADKASGLAFQKQLKAMCTQLQSNIPGVSLFLFDTPDENEEKRAQGLTKHCVLGAANITVDGISAADWLWELVCGKPTQVGLSLLD
;
A
#
# COMPACT_ATOMS: atom_id res chain seq x y z
N TRP A 1 7.33 -6.95 -7.79
CA TRP A 1 8.08 -5.69 -7.86
C TRP A 1 9.59 -5.87 -7.87
N HIS A 2 10.14 -6.90 -7.20
CA HIS A 2 11.58 -7.17 -7.24
C HIS A 2 12.09 -7.34 -8.68
N HIS A 3 11.40 -8.18 -9.48
CA HIS A 3 11.72 -8.34 -10.92
C HIS A 3 11.64 -6.99 -11.68
N VAL A 4 10.58 -6.21 -11.46
CA VAL A 4 10.41 -4.90 -12.12
C VAL A 4 11.54 -3.93 -11.73
N ALA A 5 11.87 -3.85 -10.46
CA ALA A 5 12.96 -2.99 -9.99
C ALA A 5 14.31 -3.39 -10.61
N LYS A 6 14.58 -4.70 -10.68
CA LYS A 6 15.86 -5.23 -11.14
C LYS A 6 15.98 -5.25 -12.67
N GLU A 7 14.99 -5.79 -13.37
CA GLU A 7 15.08 -6.08 -14.80
C GLU A 7 14.50 -4.94 -15.66
N VAL A 8 13.45 -4.27 -15.19
CA VAL A 8 12.80 -3.20 -15.97
C VAL A 8 13.36 -1.83 -15.64
N TRP A 9 13.47 -1.50 -14.36
CA TRP A 9 13.99 -0.19 -13.94
C TRP A 9 15.51 -0.16 -13.82
N GLN A 10 16.16 -1.33 -13.89
CA GLN A 10 17.61 -1.44 -13.73
C GLN A 10 18.10 -0.70 -12.48
N ALA A 11 17.37 -0.84 -11.38
CA ALA A 11 17.70 -0.18 -10.13
C ALA A 11 19.14 -0.51 -9.71
N PRO A 12 19.89 0.46 -9.17
CA PRO A 12 21.27 0.21 -8.74
C PRO A 12 21.36 -0.98 -7.78
N ASN A 13 22.35 -1.83 -7.98
CA ASN A 13 22.56 -3.04 -7.19
C ASN A 13 22.41 -2.87 -5.67
N PRO A 14 22.87 -1.75 -5.02
CA PRO A 14 22.71 -1.58 -3.59
C PRO A 14 21.25 -1.55 -3.10
N ILE A 15 20.31 -1.20 -3.99
CA ILE A 15 18.88 -1.23 -3.68
C ILE A 15 18.32 -2.64 -3.92
N ALA A 16 18.63 -3.22 -5.08
CA ALA A 16 18.16 -4.56 -5.45
C ALA A 16 18.67 -5.64 -4.49
N ASP A 17 19.94 -5.56 -4.05
CA ASP A 17 20.57 -6.52 -3.14
C ASP A 17 20.05 -6.45 -1.69
N ARG A 18 19.37 -5.35 -1.33
CA ARG A 18 18.75 -5.16 -0.01
C ARG A 18 17.30 -5.60 0.07
N LEU A 19 16.70 -5.97 -1.07
CA LEU A 19 15.33 -6.45 -1.10
C LEU A 19 15.30 -7.90 -0.59
N CYS A 20 14.73 -8.09 0.59
CA CYS A 20 14.65 -9.39 1.26
C CYS A 20 13.36 -10.15 0.96
N THR A 21 12.35 -9.45 0.46
CA THR A 21 11.04 -10.01 0.10
C THR A 21 10.67 -9.64 -1.35
N ASP A 22 9.58 -10.18 -1.86
CA ASP A 22 9.04 -9.79 -3.16
C ASP A 22 8.27 -8.46 -3.10
N ASN A 23 8.27 -7.78 -1.95
CA ASN A 23 7.57 -6.52 -1.72
C ASN A 23 8.54 -5.37 -1.43
N ILE A 24 8.92 -4.65 -2.49
CA ILE A 24 9.85 -3.52 -2.41
C ILE A 24 9.38 -2.42 -1.43
N THR A 25 8.09 -2.19 -1.32
CA THR A 25 7.53 -1.18 -0.41
C THR A 25 7.75 -1.59 1.04
N LEU A 26 7.46 -2.84 1.37
CA LEU A 26 7.70 -3.40 2.70
C LEU A 26 9.18 -3.30 3.08
N ASP A 27 10.05 -3.82 2.21
CA ASP A 27 11.50 -3.84 2.44
C ASP A 27 12.06 -2.43 2.63
N SER A 28 11.60 -1.48 1.81
CA SER A 28 12.03 -0.07 1.91
C SER A 28 11.60 0.58 3.23
N LEU A 29 10.35 0.36 3.67
CA LEU A 29 9.85 0.91 4.93
C LEU A 29 10.54 0.28 6.14
N LEU A 30 10.79 -1.03 6.12
CA LEU A 30 11.53 -1.72 7.17
C LEU A 30 12.98 -1.22 7.25
N ALA A 31 13.66 -1.08 6.10
CA ALA A 31 15.02 -0.57 6.05
C ALA A 31 15.10 0.90 6.52
N LEU A 32 14.14 1.74 6.12
CA LEU A 32 14.04 3.13 6.58
C LEU A 32 13.91 3.18 8.11
N TYR A 33 12.99 2.40 8.67
CA TYR A 33 12.80 2.35 10.11
C TYR A 33 14.04 1.82 10.84
N GLN A 34 14.61 0.71 10.37
CA GLN A 34 15.81 0.12 10.99
C GLN A 34 17.01 1.09 11.06
N ASN A 35 17.20 1.88 10.00
CA ASN A 35 18.31 2.82 9.90
C ASN A 35 18.07 4.14 10.65
N HIS A 36 16.82 4.52 10.89
CA HIS A 36 16.50 5.86 11.42
C HIS A 36 15.59 5.87 12.65
N LYS A 37 15.00 4.74 13.04
CA LYS A 37 14.17 4.54 14.25
C LYS A 37 13.46 5.80 14.77
N ASP A 38 14.01 6.41 15.83
CA ASP A 38 13.42 7.55 16.53
C ASP A 38 13.40 8.87 15.72
N ARG A 39 14.03 8.88 14.54
CA ARG A 39 14.10 10.07 13.68
C ARG A 39 13.02 10.10 12.62
N VAL A 40 12.27 8.99 12.43
CA VAL A 40 11.24 8.88 11.40
C VAL A 40 9.92 8.41 12.01
N LYS A 41 8.84 8.97 11.52
CA LYS A 41 7.48 8.49 11.73
C LYS A 41 7.00 7.90 10.43
N ILE A 42 6.50 6.68 10.45
CA ILE A 42 6.08 5.97 9.24
C ILE A 42 4.56 5.89 9.21
N GLY A 43 3.99 6.46 8.16
CA GLY A 43 2.61 6.29 7.77
C GLY A 43 2.53 5.55 6.43
N PHE A 44 1.65 4.57 6.34
CA PHE A 44 1.35 3.87 5.10
C PHE A 44 -0.13 3.96 4.80
N SER A 45 -0.46 4.44 3.60
CA SER A 45 -1.84 4.52 3.13
C SER A 45 -1.99 3.76 1.82
N CYS A 46 -3.04 2.96 1.71
CA CYS A 46 -3.32 2.19 0.51
C CYS A 46 -4.81 1.90 0.36
N SER A 47 -5.25 1.83 -0.88
CA SER A 47 -6.57 1.32 -1.24
C SER A 47 -6.58 -0.20 -1.18
N VAL A 48 -7.66 -0.81 -0.65
CA VAL A 48 -7.64 -2.26 -0.33
C VAL A 48 -7.66 -3.17 -1.56
N ARG A 49 -8.26 -2.73 -2.67
CA ARG A 49 -8.31 -3.45 -3.96
C ARG A 49 -7.91 -2.52 -5.10
N ASP A 50 -6.79 -1.87 -4.92
CA ASP A 50 -6.24 -0.84 -5.79
C ASP A 50 -6.20 -1.27 -7.26
N ALA A 51 -6.98 -0.59 -8.08
CA ALA A 51 -7.14 -0.92 -9.50
C ALA A 51 -5.82 -0.82 -10.28
N ALA A 52 -5.04 0.23 -10.03
CA ALA A 52 -3.78 0.44 -10.75
C ALA A 52 -2.70 -0.57 -10.33
N LEU A 53 -2.58 -0.83 -9.03
CA LEU A 53 -1.60 -1.81 -8.55
C LEU A 53 -1.96 -3.24 -8.97
N ALA A 54 -3.26 -3.58 -8.99
CA ALA A 54 -3.72 -4.87 -9.50
C ALA A 54 -3.46 -5.03 -11.01
N GLU A 55 -3.56 -3.95 -11.80
CA GLU A 55 -3.16 -3.96 -13.22
C GLU A 55 -1.67 -4.25 -13.39
N TYR A 56 -0.81 -3.61 -12.60
CA TYR A 56 0.62 -3.83 -12.67
C TYR A 56 1.04 -5.23 -12.23
N VAL A 57 0.39 -5.82 -11.23
CA VAL A 57 0.60 -7.23 -10.85
C VAL A 57 0.30 -8.14 -12.04
N ASN A 58 -0.83 -7.97 -12.72
CA ASN A 58 -1.18 -8.77 -13.89
C ASN A 58 -0.23 -8.52 -15.07
N TYR A 59 0.25 -7.29 -15.27
CA TYR A 59 1.23 -6.99 -16.31
C TYR A 59 2.54 -7.77 -16.10
N VAL A 60 3.05 -7.78 -14.87
CA VAL A 60 4.28 -8.52 -14.54
C VAL A 60 4.11 -10.04 -14.71
N ASP A 61 2.96 -10.57 -14.25
CA ASP A 61 2.73 -12.02 -14.24
C ASP A 61 2.28 -12.58 -15.59
N LYS A 62 1.55 -11.80 -16.39
CA LYS A 62 0.80 -12.30 -17.55
C LYS A 62 1.03 -11.49 -18.83
N ASP A 63 1.90 -10.47 -18.76
CA ASP A 63 2.13 -9.51 -19.85
C ASP A 63 0.82 -8.85 -20.36
N LYS A 64 -0.11 -8.58 -19.46
CA LYS A 64 -1.41 -7.99 -19.76
C LYS A 64 -1.76 -6.91 -18.74
N LEU A 65 -1.97 -5.70 -19.22
CA LEU A 65 -2.38 -4.56 -18.41
C LEU A 65 -3.91 -4.57 -18.22
N TYR A 66 -4.39 -5.28 -17.23
CA TYR A 66 -5.81 -5.29 -16.83
C TYR A 66 -5.95 -5.59 -15.34
N ALA A 67 -7.04 -5.17 -14.74
CA ALA A 67 -7.45 -5.59 -13.41
C ALA A 67 -8.87 -6.15 -13.44
N ASP A 68 -9.08 -7.19 -12.66
CA ASP A 68 -10.36 -7.84 -12.44
C ASP A 68 -10.59 -8.11 -10.95
N LYS A 69 -11.74 -8.67 -10.60
CA LYS A 69 -12.07 -9.03 -9.23
C LYS A 69 -11.03 -9.96 -8.60
N ALA A 70 -10.49 -10.90 -9.37
CA ALA A 70 -9.53 -11.89 -8.86
C ALA A 70 -8.19 -11.22 -8.51
N SER A 71 -7.68 -10.35 -9.39
CA SER A 71 -6.44 -9.59 -9.13
C SER A 71 -6.60 -8.60 -7.98
N GLY A 72 -7.77 -7.95 -7.86
CA GLY A 72 -8.08 -7.07 -6.73
C GLY A 72 -8.06 -7.82 -5.38
N LEU A 73 -8.65 -9.01 -5.32
CA LEU A 73 -8.63 -9.86 -4.12
C LEU A 73 -7.22 -10.40 -3.81
N ALA A 74 -6.46 -10.76 -4.84
CA ALA A 74 -5.07 -11.18 -4.66
C ALA A 74 -4.21 -10.04 -4.09
N PHE A 75 -4.40 -8.81 -4.60
CA PHE A 75 -3.74 -7.62 -4.07
C PHE A 75 -4.14 -7.37 -2.61
N GLN A 76 -5.45 -7.42 -2.27
CA GLN A 76 -5.94 -7.26 -0.89
C GLN A 76 -5.27 -8.25 0.07
N LYS A 77 -5.12 -9.51 -0.33
CA LYS A 77 -4.43 -10.53 0.46
C LYS A 77 -2.95 -10.18 0.70
N GLN A 78 -2.25 -9.72 -0.33
CA GLN A 78 -0.85 -9.27 -0.20
C GLN A 78 -0.75 -8.03 0.69
N LEU A 79 -1.66 -7.07 0.54
CA LEU A 79 -1.74 -5.87 1.38
C LEU A 79 -1.96 -6.24 2.86
N LYS A 80 -2.86 -7.18 3.15
CA LYS A 80 -3.08 -7.68 4.51
C LYS A 80 -1.80 -8.25 5.12
N ALA A 81 -1.09 -9.09 4.39
CA ALA A 81 0.18 -9.65 4.83
C ALA A 81 1.23 -8.56 5.08
N MET A 82 1.33 -7.58 4.18
CA MET A 82 2.23 -6.43 4.34
C MET A 82 1.90 -5.60 5.57
N CYS A 83 0.63 -5.24 5.80
CA CYS A 83 0.20 -4.48 6.97
C CYS A 83 0.55 -5.23 8.28
N THR A 84 0.34 -6.54 8.32
CA THR A 84 0.73 -7.38 9.46
C THR A 84 2.24 -7.30 9.74
N GLN A 85 3.06 -7.35 8.69
CA GLN A 85 4.52 -7.22 8.83
C GLN A 85 4.93 -5.82 9.30
N LEU A 86 4.30 -4.76 8.77
CA LEU A 86 4.57 -3.39 9.21
C LEU A 86 4.24 -3.21 10.69
N GLN A 87 3.07 -3.68 11.14
CA GLN A 87 2.66 -3.60 12.54
C GLN A 87 3.59 -4.37 13.48
N SER A 88 4.07 -5.53 13.04
CA SER A 88 4.96 -6.37 13.86
C SER A 88 6.38 -5.84 13.99
N ASN A 89 6.86 -5.10 12.98
CA ASN A 89 8.27 -4.70 12.90
C ASN A 89 8.51 -3.20 13.10
N ILE A 90 7.46 -2.36 12.99
CA ILE A 90 7.56 -0.90 13.15
C ILE A 90 6.64 -0.44 14.27
N PRO A 91 7.13 -0.36 15.52
CA PRO A 91 6.35 0.21 16.61
C PRO A 91 5.84 1.60 16.28
N GLY A 92 4.54 1.83 16.42
CA GLY A 92 3.94 3.13 16.12
C GLY A 92 3.78 3.45 14.63
N VAL A 93 3.81 2.45 13.73
CA VAL A 93 3.39 2.67 12.35
C VAL A 93 1.92 3.11 12.29
N SER A 94 1.63 4.13 11.49
CA SER A 94 0.25 4.55 11.19
C SER A 94 -0.21 3.93 9.90
N LEU A 95 -1.43 3.38 9.89
CA LEU A 95 -2.04 2.79 8.69
C LEU A 95 -3.35 3.51 8.37
N PHE A 96 -3.57 3.81 7.09
CA PHE A 96 -4.84 4.31 6.58
C PHE A 96 -5.24 3.52 5.34
N LEU A 97 -6.18 2.62 5.51
CA LEU A 97 -6.70 1.78 4.43
C LEU A 97 -8.09 2.24 4.04
N PHE A 98 -8.38 2.28 2.76
CA PHE A 98 -9.66 2.77 2.25
C PHE A 98 -10.16 1.92 1.08
N ASP A 99 -11.46 1.95 0.85
CA ASP A 99 -12.15 1.15 -0.16
C ASP A 99 -13.01 1.99 -1.11
N THR A 100 -12.65 3.28 -1.29
CA THR A 100 -13.36 4.16 -2.22
C THR A 100 -13.43 3.52 -3.60
N PRO A 101 -14.63 3.29 -4.17
CA PRO A 101 -14.79 2.66 -5.47
C PRO A 101 -14.04 3.40 -6.59
N ASP A 102 -13.53 2.65 -7.57
CA ASP A 102 -12.86 3.26 -8.74
C ASP A 102 -13.85 4.14 -9.54
N GLU A 103 -13.35 5.19 -10.15
CA GLU A 103 -14.16 6.12 -10.97
C GLU A 103 -14.58 5.47 -12.30
N ASN A 104 -13.77 4.55 -12.83
CA ASN A 104 -14.11 3.76 -14.00
C ASN A 104 -15.19 2.73 -13.66
N GLU A 105 -16.31 2.75 -14.40
CA GLU A 105 -17.47 1.91 -14.13
C GLU A 105 -17.17 0.41 -14.28
N GLU A 106 -16.36 0.01 -15.26
CA GLU A 106 -15.99 -1.39 -15.46
C GLU A 106 -15.13 -1.90 -14.30
N LYS A 107 -14.16 -1.12 -13.83
CA LYS A 107 -13.32 -1.44 -12.68
C LYS A 107 -14.15 -1.49 -11.40
N ARG A 108 -15.05 -0.53 -11.20
CA ARG A 108 -15.97 -0.50 -10.07
C ARG A 108 -16.90 -1.72 -10.05
N ALA A 109 -17.40 -2.17 -11.19
CA ALA A 109 -18.22 -3.37 -11.31
C ALA A 109 -17.44 -4.65 -10.91
N GLN A 110 -16.12 -4.65 -11.05
CA GLN A 110 -15.23 -5.71 -10.57
C GLN A 110 -14.90 -5.59 -9.06
N GLY A 111 -15.43 -4.58 -8.39
CA GLY A 111 -15.15 -4.31 -6.98
C GLY A 111 -13.76 -3.74 -6.73
N LEU A 112 -13.14 -3.16 -7.76
CA LEU A 112 -11.85 -2.48 -7.63
C LEU A 112 -12.02 -1.08 -7.03
N THR A 113 -10.97 -0.58 -6.41
CA THR A 113 -10.97 0.65 -5.64
C THR A 113 -9.95 1.65 -6.22
N LYS A 114 -10.18 2.94 -5.94
CA LYS A 114 -9.40 4.07 -6.44
C LYS A 114 -7.95 4.01 -5.96
N HIS A 115 -7.02 4.33 -6.86
CA HIS A 115 -5.58 4.23 -6.56
C HIS A 115 -5.08 5.24 -5.52
N CYS A 116 -5.43 6.51 -5.57
CA CYS A 116 -4.78 7.55 -4.77
C CYS A 116 -5.67 8.14 -3.68
N VAL A 117 -5.11 8.27 -2.47
CA VAL A 117 -5.71 9.02 -1.35
C VAL A 117 -5.49 10.53 -1.46
N LEU A 118 -4.35 10.97 -1.98
CA LEU A 118 -3.96 12.40 -1.96
C LEU A 118 -4.79 13.31 -2.87
N GLY A 119 -5.47 12.77 -3.87
CA GLY A 119 -6.43 13.51 -4.70
C GLY A 119 -7.79 13.73 -4.03
N ALA A 120 -8.02 13.14 -2.85
CA ALA A 120 -9.28 13.18 -2.12
C ALA A 120 -9.01 13.21 -0.61
N ALA A 121 -8.43 14.31 -0.12
CA ALA A 121 -8.11 14.52 1.31
C ALA A 121 -9.33 14.36 2.24
N ASN A 122 -10.53 14.32 1.68
CA ASN A 122 -11.80 14.11 2.37
C ASN A 122 -12.25 12.64 2.45
N ILE A 123 -11.44 11.69 1.98
CA ILE A 123 -11.73 10.26 2.21
C ILE A 123 -11.78 10.02 3.71
N THR A 124 -12.92 9.48 4.16
CA THR A 124 -13.17 9.19 5.57
C THR A 124 -13.43 7.69 5.73
N VAL A 125 -12.73 7.07 6.67
CA VAL A 125 -12.86 5.67 7.04
C VAL A 125 -12.92 5.59 8.57
N ASP A 126 -13.83 4.82 9.11
CA ASP A 126 -14.04 4.70 10.57
C ASP A 126 -14.24 6.06 11.26
N GLY A 127 -14.82 7.04 10.57
CA GLY A 127 -15.05 8.40 11.08
C GLY A 127 -13.81 9.31 11.09
N ILE A 128 -12.66 8.85 10.58
CA ILE A 128 -11.40 9.59 10.52
C ILE A 128 -11.10 9.97 9.05
N SER A 129 -10.87 11.25 8.78
CA SER A 129 -10.44 11.68 7.45
C SER A 129 -8.96 11.36 7.20
N ALA A 130 -8.58 11.20 5.93
CA ALA A 130 -7.17 11.03 5.56
C ALA A 130 -6.31 12.21 6.03
N ALA A 131 -6.86 13.43 6.04
CA ALA A 131 -6.18 14.63 6.52
C ALA A 131 -5.95 14.58 8.05
N ASP A 132 -6.98 14.19 8.82
CA ASP A 132 -6.86 14.06 10.27
C ASP A 132 -5.87 12.94 10.64
N TRP A 133 -5.94 11.79 9.95
CA TRP A 133 -4.99 10.71 10.13
C TRP A 133 -3.54 11.17 9.89
N LEU A 134 -3.29 11.92 8.81
CA LEU A 134 -1.96 12.45 8.52
C LEU A 134 -1.50 13.45 9.58
N TRP A 135 -2.42 14.31 10.06
CA TRP A 135 -2.13 15.24 11.12
C TRP A 135 -1.77 14.55 12.44
N GLU A 136 -2.52 13.51 12.83
CA GLU A 136 -2.20 12.70 14.01
C GLU A 136 -0.81 12.05 13.90
N LEU A 137 -0.45 11.52 12.72
CA LEU A 137 0.90 10.99 12.46
C LEU A 137 1.97 12.07 12.69
N VAL A 138 1.78 13.28 12.15
CA VAL A 138 2.72 14.41 12.34
C VAL A 138 2.83 14.77 13.82
N CYS A 139 1.73 14.76 14.56
CA CYS A 139 1.71 15.00 15.99
C CYS A 139 2.29 13.85 16.83
N GLY A 140 2.69 12.74 16.22
CA GLY A 140 3.27 11.59 16.91
C GLY A 140 2.26 10.69 17.60
N LYS A 141 1.02 10.70 17.11
CA LYS A 141 -0.07 9.83 17.57
C LYS A 141 -0.38 8.79 16.50
N PRO A 142 0.28 7.61 16.52
CA PRO A 142 0.06 6.60 15.51
C PRO A 142 -1.38 6.07 15.55
N THR A 143 -2.02 6.01 14.39
CA THR A 143 -3.44 5.63 14.26
C THR A 143 -3.59 4.54 13.21
N GLN A 144 -4.45 3.56 13.49
CA GLN A 144 -4.79 2.45 12.61
C GLN A 144 -6.22 2.63 12.12
N VAL A 145 -6.40 2.85 10.82
CA VAL A 145 -7.70 3.13 10.21
C VAL A 145 -7.97 2.15 9.08
N GLY A 146 -9.16 1.58 9.03
CA GLY A 146 -9.64 0.73 7.94
C GLY A 146 -9.04 -0.69 7.91
N LEU A 147 -8.45 -1.19 9.00
CA LEU A 147 -7.93 -2.57 9.04
C LEU A 147 -9.02 -3.62 8.80
N SER A 148 -10.25 -3.37 9.24
CA SER A 148 -11.41 -4.24 9.01
C SER A 148 -11.76 -4.43 7.53
N LEU A 149 -11.32 -3.52 6.65
CA LEU A 149 -11.54 -3.62 5.21
C LEU A 149 -10.69 -4.73 4.55
N LEU A 150 -9.74 -5.31 5.28
CA LEU A 150 -8.87 -6.40 4.80
C LEU A 150 -9.45 -7.81 5.07
N ASP A 151 -10.57 -7.92 5.76
CA ASP A 151 -11.20 -9.19 6.14
C ASP A 151 -12.11 -9.78 5.05
#